data_7600a6af776a7acadff0133513bd8a8c
#
_entry.id   7600a6af776a7acadff0133513bd8a8c
#
_cell.length_a   1.000
_cell.length_b   1.000
_cell.length_c   1.000
_cell.angle_alpha   90.00
_cell.angle_beta   90.00
_cell.angle_gamma   90.00
#
_symmetry.space_group_name_H-M   'P 1'
#
loop_
_entity.id
_entity.type
_entity.pdbx_description
1 polymer ?
#
loop_
_entity_poly.entity_id
_entity_poly.type
_entity_poly.pdbx_seq_one_letter_code
_entity_poly.pdbx_strand_id
1 'polypeptide(L)'
;MELQSGDKSRAQQLALTRWRAEHPDHERAWQHICSVSSRFRGLAETGTGNADAGGAAAARAALTRPGSAKRRASVKVLASLLFTGGATWIAGEHVPWRAWSADARTALGERRTMTLADGTRLTLNTDSAIDIRFSNAERRVRLIKGEIMIATGHNESERRPFIVETAQGSLQPLGTRFAVRQQSALCRVDVFAGAVRINPFDAPGLAPVVHAGQRARFTRDDISAVEPISENDAAWTDGLIVASGMRLGDFVNELDRYRAGHLSCDPSVAGLRLSGTFPLADPDLVLDTLTRTLPVEVVFITRYWGTVRAARS
;
A
#
# COMPACT_ATOMS: atom_id res chain seq x y z
N MET A 1 -27.13 11.83 37.74
CA MET A 1 -26.06 10.97 37.17
C MET A 1 -25.57 11.50 35.81
N GLU A 2 -25.48 12.85 35.69
CA GLU A 2 -25.17 13.56 34.41
C GLU A 2 -23.87 14.38 34.42
N LEU A 3 -23.05 14.33 35.48
CA LEU A 3 -21.84 15.13 35.62
C LEU A 3 -20.53 14.45 35.14
N GLN A 4 -20.58 13.18 34.67
CA GLN A 4 -19.38 12.48 34.21
C GLN A 4 -19.13 12.52 32.69
N SER A 5 -20.07 13.00 31.89
CA SER A 5 -19.93 13.02 30.43
C SER A 5 -19.12 14.24 29.95
N GLY A 6 -19.15 15.37 30.68
CA GLY A 6 -18.45 16.60 30.32
C GLY A 6 -16.94 16.56 30.50
N ASP A 7 -16.45 15.85 31.52
CA ASP A 7 -15.01 15.76 31.80
C ASP A 7 -14.25 14.85 30.83
N LYS A 8 -14.88 13.76 30.38
CA LYS A 8 -14.30 12.88 29.34
C LYS A 8 -14.15 13.60 28.00
N SER A 9 -15.12 14.47 27.66
CA SER A 9 -15.05 15.28 26.44
C SER A 9 -13.91 16.30 26.49
N ARG A 10 -13.67 16.93 27.62
CA ARG A 10 -12.62 17.93 27.82
C ARG A 10 -11.22 17.33 27.79
N ALA A 11 -11.03 16.17 28.42
CA ALA A 11 -9.78 15.43 28.39
C ALA A 11 -9.43 14.94 26.98
N GLN A 12 -10.43 14.48 26.23
CA GLN A 12 -10.24 14.08 24.82
C GLN A 12 -9.89 15.26 23.90
N GLN A 13 -10.48 16.42 24.12
CA GLN A 13 -10.18 17.63 23.37
C GLN A 13 -8.75 18.14 23.63
N LEU A 14 -8.31 18.11 24.89
CA LEU A 14 -6.94 18.47 25.26
C LEU A 14 -5.90 17.49 24.69
N ALA A 15 -6.18 16.20 24.70
CA ALA A 15 -5.32 15.18 24.10
C ALA A 15 -5.21 15.36 22.58
N LEU A 16 -6.31 15.68 21.91
CA LEU A 16 -6.34 15.95 20.48
C LEU A 16 -5.54 17.20 20.11
N THR A 17 -5.69 18.27 20.89
CA THR A 17 -4.96 19.54 20.65
C THR A 17 -3.45 19.33 20.85
N ARG A 18 -3.07 18.55 21.85
CA ARG A 18 -1.66 18.21 22.12
C ARG A 18 -1.08 17.36 20.98
N TRP A 19 -1.79 16.34 20.56
CA TRP A 19 -1.39 15.49 19.43
C TRP A 19 -1.19 16.29 18.14
N ARG A 20 -2.07 17.24 17.81
CA ARG A 20 -1.94 18.12 16.65
C ARG A 20 -0.70 19.01 16.71
N ALA A 21 -0.30 19.45 17.90
CA ALA A 21 0.85 20.31 18.11
C ALA A 21 2.21 19.55 18.10
N GLU A 22 2.19 18.22 18.23
CA GLU A 22 3.41 17.42 18.33
C GLU A 22 4.17 17.24 17.00
N HIS A 23 3.46 17.25 15.85
CA HIS A 23 4.10 17.08 14.54
C HIS A 23 3.30 17.75 13.41
N PRO A 24 3.97 18.37 12.39
CA PRO A 24 3.30 19.00 11.25
C PRO A 24 2.41 18.02 10.43
N ASP A 25 2.75 16.72 10.42
CA ASP A 25 1.97 15.69 9.73
C ASP A 25 0.65 15.40 10.42
N HIS A 26 0.58 15.51 11.75
CA HIS A 26 -0.64 15.37 12.52
C HIS A 26 -1.64 16.47 12.18
N GLU A 27 -1.17 17.70 12.03
CA GLU A 27 -1.99 18.83 11.61
C GLU A 27 -2.48 18.65 10.16
N ARG A 28 -1.64 18.16 9.25
CA ARG A 28 -2.04 17.85 7.86
C ARG A 28 -3.10 16.76 7.80
N ALA A 29 -2.93 15.70 8.57
CA ALA A 29 -3.93 14.62 8.66
C ALA A 29 -5.26 15.12 9.22
N TRP A 30 -5.21 15.97 10.26
CA TRP A 30 -6.39 16.59 10.85
C TRP A 30 -7.11 17.51 9.87
N GLN A 31 -6.36 18.35 9.15
CA GLN A 31 -6.93 19.25 8.11
C GLN A 31 -7.58 18.44 6.99
N HIS A 32 -6.99 17.31 6.60
CA HIS A 32 -7.59 16.41 5.62
C HIS A 32 -8.94 15.84 6.10
N ILE A 33 -9.01 15.36 7.35
CA ILE A 33 -10.25 14.87 7.96
C ILE A 33 -11.29 15.97 8.05
N CYS A 34 -10.89 17.18 8.47
CA CYS A 34 -11.79 18.34 8.56
C CYS A 34 -12.27 18.78 7.17
N SER A 35 -11.42 18.75 6.13
CA SER A 35 -11.81 19.10 4.77
C SER A 35 -12.84 18.12 4.18
N VAL A 36 -12.71 16.85 4.48
CA VAL A 36 -13.69 15.82 4.10
C VAL A 36 -15.02 16.06 4.84
N SER A 37 -14.97 16.28 6.16
CA SER A 37 -16.19 16.49 6.96
C SER A 37 -16.87 17.84 6.68
N SER A 38 -16.13 18.91 6.29
CA SER A 38 -16.73 20.18 5.87
C SER A 38 -17.41 20.07 4.49
N ARG A 39 -16.86 19.27 3.57
CA ARG A 39 -17.51 18.97 2.28
C ARG A 39 -18.84 18.23 2.50
N PHE A 40 -18.90 17.31 3.45
CA PHE A 40 -20.15 16.64 3.81
C PHE A 40 -21.16 17.60 4.46
N ARG A 41 -20.71 18.58 5.26
CA ARG A 41 -21.59 19.59 5.88
C ARG A 41 -22.07 20.61 4.85
N GLY A 42 -21.21 21.06 3.93
CA GLY A 42 -21.58 21.96 2.83
C GLY A 42 -22.60 21.34 1.87
N LEU A 43 -22.56 20.02 1.65
CA LEU A 43 -23.59 19.29 0.87
C LEU A 43 -24.95 19.23 1.60
N ALA A 44 -24.94 19.29 2.94
CA ALA A 44 -26.18 19.36 3.74
C ALA A 44 -26.79 20.78 3.77
N GLU A 45 -25.97 21.83 3.57
CA GLU A 45 -26.38 23.24 3.62
C GLU A 45 -26.66 23.82 2.22
N THR A 46 -26.02 23.37 1.15
CA THR A 46 -26.28 23.80 -0.23
C THR A 46 -27.52 23.18 -0.86
N GLY A 47 -28.20 22.28 -0.15
CA GLY A 47 -29.53 21.74 -0.54
C GLY A 47 -30.70 22.72 -0.38
N THR A 48 -30.45 24.02 -0.09
CA THR A 48 -31.51 25.03 0.09
C THR A 48 -31.54 26.10 -1.01
N GLY A 49 -30.99 25.82 -2.19
CA GLY A 49 -31.03 26.71 -3.34
C GLY A 49 -31.58 26.00 -4.59
N ASN A 50 -32.88 26.13 -4.85
CA ASN A 50 -33.60 25.90 -6.12
C ASN A 50 -33.28 24.61 -6.90
N ALA A 51 -33.68 23.45 -6.37
CA ALA A 51 -34.23 22.33 -7.17
C ALA A 51 -35.00 21.40 -6.23
N ASP A 52 -36.32 21.37 -6.39
CA ASP A 52 -37.28 20.44 -5.79
C ASP A 52 -37.33 20.29 -4.27
N ALA A 53 -38.11 21.19 -3.65
CA ALA A 53 -38.54 21.13 -2.24
C ALA A 53 -39.24 19.81 -1.81
N GLY A 54 -39.40 18.85 -2.70
CA GLY A 54 -40.02 17.55 -2.43
C GLY A 54 -39.12 16.53 -1.73
N GLY A 55 -37.83 16.52 -2.01
CA GLY A 55 -36.93 15.47 -1.51
C GLY A 55 -36.52 15.61 -0.04
N ALA A 56 -36.20 16.84 0.39
CA ALA A 56 -35.78 17.11 1.77
C ALA A 56 -36.96 17.09 2.77
N ALA A 57 -38.15 17.57 2.33
CA ALA A 57 -39.37 17.48 3.12
C ALA A 57 -39.85 16.04 3.28
N ALA A 58 -39.74 15.21 2.23
CA ALA A 58 -40.05 13.77 2.30
C ALA A 58 -39.08 13.00 3.23
N ALA A 59 -37.80 13.34 3.25
CA ALA A 59 -36.81 12.73 4.14
C ALA A 59 -37.07 13.07 5.62
N ARG A 60 -37.44 14.32 5.93
CA ARG A 60 -37.81 14.74 7.31
C ARG A 60 -39.11 14.12 7.76
N ALA A 61 -40.12 14.05 6.89
CA ALA A 61 -41.42 13.41 7.20
C ALA A 61 -41.29 11.90 7.44
N ALA A 62 -40.30 11.24 6.79
CA ALA A 62 -40.03 9.80 7.02
C ALA A 62 -39.37 9.51 8.35
N LEU A 63 -38.69 10.48 8.96
CA LEU A 63 -37.99 10.30 10.25
C LEU A 63 -38.83 10.59 11.47
N THR A 64 -40.00 11.29 11.32
CA THR A 64 -40.82 11.79 12.44
C THR A 64 -42.10 11.02 12.68
N ARG A 65 -42.45 9.97 11.91
CA ARG A 65 -43.66 9.18 12.13
C ARG A 65 -43.36 7.81 12.76
N PRO A 66 -44.01 7.47 13.90
CA PRO A 66 -43.88 6.15 14.51
C PRO A 66 -44.75 5.11 13.79
N GLY A 67 -44.13 4.05 13.35
CA GLY A 67 -44.75 2.72 13.13
C GLY A 67 -45.57 2.50 11.87
N SER A 68 -45.03 1.79 10.89
CA SER A 68 -45.73 0.74 10.14
C SER A 68 -44.83 0.13 9.02
N ALA A 69 -45.26 -0.99 8.44
CA ALA A 69 -44.56 -1.88 7.49
C ALA A 69 -43.96 -1.22 6.20
N LYS A 70 -44.17 0.07 5.95
CA LYS A 70 -43.58 0.86 4.84
C LYS A 70 -42.12 1.25 5.06
N ARG A 71 -41.56 1.04 6.25
CA ARG A 71 -40.18 1.40 6.62
C ARG A 71 -39.11 0.65 5.78
N ARG A 72 -39.44 -0.58 5.32
CA ARG A 72 -38.51 -1.38 4.50
C ARG A 72 -38.36 -0.88 3.05
N ALA A 73 -39.41 -0.23 2.52
CA ALA A 73 -39.37 0.33 1.17
C ALA A 73 -38.58 1.65 1.13
N SER A 74 -38.78 2.53 2.13
CA SER A 74 -38.06 3.83 2.21
C SER A 74 -36.58 3.68 2.47
N VAL A 75 -36.15 2.70 3.29
CA VAL A 75 -34.73 2.37 3.51
C VAL A 75 -34.10 1.82 2.25
N LYS A 76 -34.81 1.03 1.44
CA LYS A 76 -34.29 0.53 0.15
C LYS A 76 -34.12 1.65 -0.88
N VAL A 77 -35.00 2.63 -0.93
CA VAL A 77 -34.88 3.79 -1.84
C VAL A 77 -33.76 4.72 -1.41
N LEU A 78 -33.59 4.97 -0.09
CA LEU A 78 -32.45 5.76 0.41
C LEU A 78 -31.11 5.04 0.19
N ALA A 79 -31.07 3.74 0.40
CA ALA A 79 -29.89 2.92 0.10
C ALA A 79 -29.59 2.93 -1.41
N SER A 80 -30.59 2.86 -2.28
CA SER A 80 -30.39 2.94 -3.72
C SER A 80 -29.88 4.30 -4.19
N LEU A 81 -30.37 5.41 -3.61
CA LEU A 81 -29.89 6.76 -3.92
C LEU A 81 -28.48 7.05 -3.40
N LEU A 82 -28.12 6.49 -2.23
CA LEU A 82 -26.75 6.54 -1.73
C LEU A 82 -25.81 5.66 -2.55
N PHE A 83 -26.27 4.52 -3.06
CA PHE A 83 -25.49 3.64 -3.91
C PHE A 83 -25.33 4.18 -5.33
N THR A 84 -26.32 4.84 -5.92
CA THR A 84 -26.24 5.39 -7.29
C THR A 84 -25.63 6.79 -7.34
N GLY A 85 -25.85 7.64 -6.34
CA GLY A 85 -25.29 9.00 -6.30
C GLY A 85 -23.86 9.08 -5.73
N GLY A 86 -23.53 8.21 -4.77
CA GLY A 86 -22.18 8.15 -4.15
C GLY A 86 -21.17 7.37 -4.99
N ALA A 87 -21.62 6.36 -5.75
CA ALA A 87 -20.72 5.49 -6.50
C ALA A 87 -20.09 6.18 -7.73
N THR A 88 -20.72 7.18 -8.31
CA THR A 88 -20.18 7.87 -9.50
C THR A 88 -19.13 8.92 -9.18
N TRP A 89 -19.04 9.40 -7.94
CA TRP A 89 -18.09 10.48 -7.58
C TRP A 89 -16.83 9.96 -6.89
N ILE A 90 -16.88 8.79 -6.23
CA ILE A 90 -15.71 8.14 -5.61
C ILE A 90 -14.91 7.30 -6.62
N ALA A 91 -15.50 6.96 -7.77
CA ALA A 91 -14.86 6.16 -8.81
C ALA A 91 -13.83 6.94 -9.68
N GLY A 92 -13.64 8.25 -9.44
CA GLY A 92 -12.82 9.12 -10.32
C GLY A 92 -11.32 8.97 -10.17
N GLU A 93 -10.75 8.75 -9.00
CA GLU A 93 -9.29 8.87 -8.86
C GLU A 93 -8.54 7.82 -8.03
N HIS A 94 -9.15 7.01 -7.14
CA HIS A 94 -8.35 6.10 -6.30
C HIS A 94 -8.98 4.76 -5.88
N VAL A 95 -10.01 4.27 -6.54
CA VAL A 95 -10.41 2.88 -6.32
C VAL A 95 -9.59 1.99 -7.26
N PRO A 96 -8.73 1.10 -6.77
CA PRO A 96 -7.88 0.26 -7.61
C PRO A 96 -8.70 -0.90 -8.23
N TRP A 97 -9.79 -0.56 -8.97
CA TRP A 97 -10.64 -1.56 -9.62
C TRP A 97 -9.84 -2.46 -10.58
N ARG A 98 -8.73 -1.93 -11.16
CA ARG A 98 -7.78 -2.72 -11.95
C ARG A 98 -7.08 -3.80 -11.12
N ALA A 99 -6.80 -3.54 -9.83
CA ALA A 99 -6.23 -4.56 -8.96
C ALA A 99 -7.25 -5.63 -8.56
N TRP A 100 -8.54 -5.33 -8.63
CA TRP A 100 -9.62 -6.29 -8.35
C TRP A 100 -9.90 -7.21 -9.54
N SER A 101 -9.67 -6.74 -10.76
CA SER A 101 -9.79 -7.52 -12.01
C SER A 101 -8.49 -8.16 -12.46
N ALA A 102 -7.41 -8.07 -11.66
CA ALA A 102 -6.10 -8.64 -11.95
C ALA A 102 -6.16 -10.18 -12.06
N ASP A 103 -5.38 -10.73 -12.99
CA ASP A 103 -5.31 -12.20 -13.23
C ASP A 103 -4.77 -12.96 -12.03
N ALA A 104 -3.83 -12.35 -11.27
CA ALA A 104 -3.36 -12.90 -10.02
C ALA A 104 -3.11 -11.77 -9.00
N ARG A 105 -3.43 -12.05 -7.73
CA ARG A 105 -3.25 -11.11 -6.62
C ARG A 105 -2.98 -11.85 -5.32
N THR A 106 -2.40 -11.11 -4.37
CA THR A 106 -2.21 -11.50 -2.99
C THR A 106 -2.86 -10.49 -2.05
N ALA A 107 -3.36 -10.97 -0.93
CA ALA A 107 -3.81 -10.13 0.18
C ALA A 107 -2.61 -9.59 0.98
N LEU A 108 -2.89 -8.72 1.94
CA LEU A 108 -1.89 -8.25 2.90
C LEU A 108 -1.33 -9.43 3.71
N GLY A 109 0.00 -9.52 3.81
CA GLY A 109 0.71 -10.62 4.44
C GLY A 109 0.75 -11.93 3.63
N GLU A 110 -0.04 -12.04 2.55
CA GLU A 110 -0.04 -13.22 1.68
C GLU A 110 1.12 -13.18 0.69
N ARG A 111 1.67 -14.37 0.41
CA ARG A 111 2.62 -14.62 -0.69
C ARG A 111 2.13 -15.79 -1.52
N ARG A 112 2.34 -15.69 -2.83
CA ARG A 112 1.89 -16.74 -3.77
C ARG A 112 2.91 -16.97 -4.86
N THR A 113 3.32 -18.22 -5.02
CA THR A 113 4.18 -18.64 -6.13
C THR A 113 3.34 -19.35 -7.19
N MET A 114 3.62 -19.07 -8.45
CA MET A 114 2.99 -19.70 -9.60
C MET A 114 4.00 -19.91 -10.73
N THR A 115 3.71 -20.87 -11.60
CA THR A 115 4.49 -21.09 -12.83
C THR A 115 3.64 -20.69 -14.02
N LEU A 116 4.18 -19.83 -14.87
CA LEU A 116 3.51 -19.37 -16.08
C LEU A 116 3.61 -20.42 -17.19
N ALA A 117 2.85 -20.23 -18.27
CA ALA A 117 2.78 -21.19 -19.39
C ALA A 117 4.14 -21.40 -20.11
N ASP A 118 5.07 -20.45 -20.01
CA ASP A 118 6.41 -20.50 -20.58
C ASP A 118 7.46 -21.09 -19.62
N GLY A 119 7.03 -21.62 -18.46
CA GLY A 119 7.91 -22.14 -17.42
C GLY A 119 8.52 -21.08 -16.50
N THR A 120 8.24 -19.79 -16.69
CA THR A 120 8.66 -18.72 -15.78
C THR A 120 8.03 -18.91 -14.41
N ARG A 121 8.86 -18.92 -13.36
CA ARG A 121 8.38 -18.91 -11.98
C ARG A 121 8.20 -17.48 -11.50
N LEU A 122 7.01 -17.19 -10.98
CA LEU A 122 6.63 -15.87 -10.48
C LEU A 122 6.14 -15.99 -9.03
N THR A 123 6.73 -15.22 -8.12
CA THR A 123 6.29 -15.12 -6.72
C THR A 123 5.78 -13.71 -6.46
N LEU A 124 4.53 -13.59 -6.06
CA LEU A 124 3.92 -12.33 -5.62
C LEU A 124 4.19 -12.17 -4.12
N ASN A 125 4.62 -10.97 -3.72
CA ASN A 125 4.74 -10.58 -2.33
C ASN A 125 3.40 -10.07 -1.76
N THR A 126 3.40 -9.61 -0.52
CA THR A 126 2.24 -9.00 0.15
C THR A 126 1.59 -7.92 -0.71
N ASP A 127 0.25 -7.87 -0.71
CA ASP A 127 -0.59 -6.85 -1.35
C ASP A 127 -0.18 -6.53 -2.80
N SER A 128 0.07 -7.57 -3.60
CA SER A 128 0.52 -7.47 -4.99
C SER A 128 -0.56 -7.88 -5.97
N ALA A 129 -0.54 -7.29 -7.17
CA ALA A 129 -1.48 -7.60 -8.24
C ALA A 129 -0.80 -7.51 -9.60
N ILE A 130 -1.08 -8.48 -10.48
CA ILE A 130 -0.52 -8.57 -11.83
C ILE A 130 -1.57 -8.96 -12.86
N ASP A 131 -1.36 -8.49 -14.11
CA ASP A 131 -2.00 -9.04 -15.31
C ASP A 131 -0.97 -9.83 -16.13
N ILE A 132 -1.40 -10.93 -16.76
CA ILE A 132 -0.57 -11.79 -17.60
C ILE A 132 -1.14 -11.74 -19.02
N ARG A 133 -0.34 -11.24 -19.97
CA ARG A 133 -0.73 -11.09 -21.37
C ARG A 133 0.30 -11.72 -22.28
N PHE A 134 0.10 -12.97 -22.63
CA PHE A 134 0.92 -13.68 -23.60
C PHE A 134 0.25 -13.64 -24.98
N SER A 135 1.00 -13.20 -25.97
CA SER A 135 0.58 -13.13 -27.37
C SER A 135 1.57 -13.89 -28.27
N ASN A 136 1.32 -13.92 -29.56
CA ASN A 136 2.27 -14.49 -30.53
C ASN A 136 3.54 -13.63 -30.68
N ALA A 137 3.51 -12.35 -30.28
CA ALA A 137 4.65 -11.42 -30.41
C ALA A 137 5.49 -11.31 -29.13
N GLU A 138 4.87 -11.40 -27.96
CA GLU A 138 5.54 -11.16 -26.68
C GLU A 138 4.87 -11.88 -25.52
N ARG A 139 5.61 -12.04 -24.44
CA ARG A 139 5.16 -12.53 -23.12
C ARG A 139 5.20 -11.38 -22.15
N ARG A 140 4.05 -10.79 -21.82
CA ARG A 140 3.97 -9.61 -20.98
C ARG A 140 3.35 -9.92 -19.63
N VAL A 141 4.01 -9.49 -18.56
CA VAL A 141 3.48 -9.44 -17.20
C VAL A 141 3.40 -7.98 -16.79
N ARG A 142 2.24 -7.48 -16.43
CA ARG A 142 2.06 -6.12 -15.95
C ARG A 142 1.93 -6.14 -14.43
N LEU A 143 2.84 -5.48 -13.73
CA LEU A 143 2.75 -5.23 -12.30
C LEU A 143 1.85 -4.02 -12.06
N ILE A 144 0.66 -4.25 -11.48
CA ILE A 144 -0.31 -3.20 -11.17
C ILE A 144 0.07 -2.52 -9.85
N LYS A 145 0.42 -3.31 -8.83
CA LYS A 145 0.91 -2.85 -7.53
C LYS A 145 1.71 -3.93 -6.82
N GLY A 146 2.49 -3.52 -5.83
CA GLY A 146 3.21 -4.42 -4.94
C GLY A 146 4.58 -4.82 -5.46
N GLU A 147 4.96 -6.07 -5.24
CA GLU A 147 6.29 -6.60 -5.53
C GLU A 147 6.21 -8.05 -6.02
N ILE A 148 6.99 -8.36 -7.03
CA ILE A 148 7.10 -9.69 -7.60
C ILE A 148 8.56 -10.12 -7.76
N MET A 149 8.83 -11.41 -7.54
CA MET A 149 10.07 -12.08 -7.93
C MET A 149 9.80 -12.87 -9.19
N ILE A 150 10.67 -12.76 -10.17
CA ILE A 150 10.59 -13.47 -11.44
C ILE A 150 11.87 -14.26 -11.65
N ALA A 151 11.73 -15.55 -11.94
CA ALA A 151 12.79 -16.38 -12.48
C ALA A 151 12.34 -16.87 -13.86
N THR A 152 12.93 -16.28 -14.90
CA THR A 152 12.54 -16.57 -16.29
C THR A 152 12.87 -18.04 -16.63
N GLY A 153 11.91 -18.71 -17.27
CA GLY A 153 12.11 -20.08 -17.76
C GLY A 153 13.20 -20.13 -18.85
N HIS A 154 14.02 -21.17 -18.79
CA HIS A 154 14.98 -21.49 -19.83
C HIS A 154 14.30 -22.39 -20.89
N ASN A 155 13.64 -21.76 -21.85
CA ASN A 155 13.12 -22.48 -23.02
C ASN A 155 13.82 -21.94 -24.25
N GLU A 156 14.83 -22.65 -24.76
CA GLU A 156 15.63 -22.26 -25.93
C GLU A 156 14.78 -22.08 -27.21
N SER A 157 13.63 -22.74 -27.28
CA SER A 157 12.67 -22.60 -28.40
C SER A 157 11.81 -21.34 -28.29
N GLU A 158 11.78 -20.70 -27.12
CA GLU A 158 10.95 -19.51 -26.88
C GLU A 158 11.67 -18.22 -27.30
N ARG A 159 11.35 -17.70 -28.48
CA ARG A 159 11.97 -16.50 -29.07
C ARG A 159 11.25 -15.20 -28.74
N ARG A 160 10.02 -15.27 -28.24
CA ARG A 160 9.25 -14.06 -27.89
C ARG A 160 9.85 -13.35 -26.68
N PRO A 161 10.07 -12.04 -26.73
CA PRO A 161 10.61 -11.31 -25.59
C PRO A 161 9.66 -11.44 -24.38
N PHE A 162 10.26 -11.61 -23.20
CA PHE A 162 9.57 -11.47 -21.93
C PHE A 162 9.65 -10.01 -21.48
N ILE A 163 8.53 -9.39 -21.14
CA ILE A 163 8.44 -7.99 -20.75
C ILE A 163 7.69 -7.89 -19.43
N VAL A 164 8.26 -7.17 -18.47
CA VAL A 164 7.55 -6.74 -17.26
C VAL A 164 7.20 -5.27 -17.40
N GLU A 165 5.92 -4.96 -17.40
CA GLU A 165 5.41 -3.59 -17.49
C GLU A 165 5.04 -3.08 -16.08
N THR A 166 5.44 -1.86 -15.76
CA THR A 166 5.09 -1.14 -14.54
C THR A 166 4.43 0.20 -14.89
N ALA A 167 4.04 0.98 -13.92
CA ALA A 167 3.52 2.33 -14.16
C ALA A 167 4.63 3.31 -14.64
N GLN A 168 5.91 3.00 -14.39
CA GLN A 168 7.04 3.86 -14.70
C GLN A 168 7.75 3.51 -16.01
N GLY A 169 7.65 2.26 -16.45
CA GLY A 169 8.38 1.81 -17.63
C GLY A 169 8.25 0.31 -17.85
N SER A 170 9.02 -0.21 -18.81
CA SER A 170 9.10 -1.64 -19.09
C SER A 170 10.49 -2.19 -18.81
N LEU A 171 10.53 -3.45 -18.40
CA LEU A 171 11.72 -4.19 -18.04
C LEU A 171 11.85 -5.38 -18.98
N GLN A 172 13.01 -5.56 -19.57
CA GLN A 172 13.31 -6.69 -20.43
C GLN A 172 14.42 -7.54 -19.81
N PRO A 173 14.07 -8.67 -19.19
CA PRO A 173 15.05 -9.61 -18.67
C PRO A 173 15.79 -10.36 -19.77
N LEU A 174 17.06 -10.65 -19.53
CA LEU A 174 17.97 -11.37 -20.44
C LEU A 174 18.38 -12.70 -19.78
N GLY A 175 17.42 -13.59 -19.46
CA GLY A 175 17.68 -14.84 -18.76
C GLY A 175 18.00 -14.61 -17.28
N THR A 176 17.01 -14.24 -16.46
CA THR A 176 17.26 -13.58 -15.16
C THR A 176 16.42 -14.08 -14.01
N ARG A 177 16.95 -13.92 -12.78
CA ARG A 177 16.19 -13.90 -11.52
C ARG A 177 16.26 -12.50 -10.94
N PHE A 178 15.13 -11.83 -10.81
CA PHE A 178 15.04 -10.44 -10.38
C PHE A 178 13.71 -10.14 -9.68
N ALA A 179 13.72 -9.16 -8.78
CA ALA A 179 12.52 -8.64 -8.17
C ALA A 179 12.17 -7.26 -8.74
N VAL A 180 10.88 -6.99 -8.81
CA VAL A 180 10.33 -5.68 -9.22
C VAL A 180 9.35 -5.22 -8.17
N ARG A 181 9.57 -4.04 -7.61
CA ARG A 181 8.67 -3.41 -6.63
C ARG A 181 8.18 -2.07 -7.16
N GLN A 182 6.88 -1.98 -7.35
CA GLN A 182 6.23 -0.74 -7.77
C GLN A 182 5.76 0.05 -6.55
N GLN A 183 6.17 1.29 -6.47
CA GLN A 183 5.69 2.32 -5.53
C GLN A 183 4.92 3.39 -6.31
N SER A 184 4.32 4.37 -5.65
CA SER A 184 3.47 5.38 -6.31
C SER A 184 4.15 6.11 -7.46
N ALA A 185 5.38 6.62 -7.26
CA ALA A 185 6.13 7.38 -8.27
C ALA A 185 7.43 6.70 -8.72
N LEU A 186 7.80 5.59 -8.11
CA LEU A 186 9.11 4.95 -8.23
C LEU A 186 8.95 3.45 -8.41
N CYS A 187 9.75 2.85 -9.28
CA CYS A 187 9.91 1.42 -9.39
C CYS A 187 11.33 1.02 -8.99
N ARG A 188 11.47 -0.08 -8.22
CA ARG A 188 12.75 -0.67 -7.83
C ARG A 188 12.92 -2.01 -8.53
N VAL A 189 14.11 -2.23 -9.06
CA VAL A 189 14.52 -3.50 -9.69
C VAL A 189 15.76 -4.01 -8.97
N ASP A 190 15.69 -5.23 -8.47
CA ASP A 190 16.78 -5.94 -7.80
C ASP A 190 17.14 -7.17 -8.66
N VAL A 191 18.36 -7.24 -9.19
CA VAL A 191 18.79 -8.33 -10.09
C VAL A 191 19.69 -9.29 -9.32
N PHE A 192 19.25 -10.56 -9.16
CA PHE A 192 19.99 -11.60 -8.44
C PHE A 192 20.78 -12.52 -9.37
N ALA A 193 20.31 -12.72 -10.61
CA ALA A 193 21.04 -13.50 -11.63
C ALA A 193 20.74 -12.93 -13.03
N GLY A 194 21.71 -12.95 -13.94
CA GLY A 194 21.58 -12.44 -15.29
C GLY A 194 21.59 -10.91 -15.37
N ALA A 195 20.77 -10.32 -16.24
CA ALA A 195 20.69 -8.89 -16.43
C ALA A 195 19.28 -8.44 -16.87
N VAL A 196 18.90 -7.21 -16.53
CA VAL A 196 17.61 -6.61 -16.88
C VAL A 196 17.84 -5.25 -17.52
N ARG A 197 17.26 -5.03 -18.71
CA ARG A 197 17.21 -3.71 -19.35
C ARG A 197 15.99 -2.96 -18.85
N ILE A 198 16.19 -1.70 -18.44
CA ILE A 198 15.13 -0.79 -18.00
C ILE A 198 14.83 0.19 -19.12
N ASN A 199 13.54 0.37 -19.45
CA ASN A 199 13.09 1.35 -20.45
C ASN A 199 12.00 2.22 -19.82
N PRO A 200 12.34 3.41 -19.27
CA PRO A 200 11.38 4.38 -18.76
C PRO A 200 10.45 4.87 -19.86
N PHE A 201 9.19 5.15 -19.56
CA PHE A 201 8.22 5.52 -20.59
C PHE A 201 8.46 6.89 -21.20
N ASP A 202 8.92 7.85 -20.40
CA ASP A 202 9.08 9.25 -20.82
C ASP A 202 10.55 9.61 -21.16
N ALA A 203 11.46 8.62 -21.10
CA ALA A 203 12.87 8.76 -21.52
C ALA A 203 13.32 7.59 -22.43
N PRO A 204 12.78 7.47 -23.65
CA PRO A 204 13.02 6.31 -24.52
C PRO A 204 14.48 6.13 -24.97
N GLY A 205 15.32 7.16 -24.83
CA GLY A 205 16.77 7.06 -25.08
C GLY A 205 17.57 6.47 -23.91
N LEU A 206 16.96 6.33 -22.76
CA LEU A 206 17.57 5.80 -21.54
C LEU A 206 17.21 4.31 -21.42
N ALA A 207 18.19 3.43 -21.68
CA ALA A 207 17.98 1.99 -21.66
C ALA A 207 19.13 1.25 -20.96
N PRO A 208 19.50 1.62 -19.70
CA PRO A 208 20.59 0.95 -19.01
C PRO A 208 20.26 -0.50 -18.72
N VAL A 209 21.32 -1.29 -18.58
CA VAL A 209 21.27 -2.70 -18.18
C VAL A 209 21.75 -2.80 -16.74
N VAL A 210 20.92 -3.37 -15.87
CA VAL A 210 21.26 -3.69 -14.48
C VAL A 210 21.68 -5.15 -14.43
N HIS A 211 22.83 -5.42 -13.83
CA HIS A 211 23.43 -6.74 -13.76
C HIS A 211 23.18 -7.42 -12.40
N ALA A 212 23.45 -8.71 -12.34
CA ALA A 212 23.38 -9.48 -11.09
C ALA A 212 24.18 -8.82 -9.96
N GLY A 213 23.62 -8.82 -8.75
CA GLY A 213 24.17 -8.13 -7.57
C GLY A 213 23.89 -6.64 -7.50
N GLN A 214 23.06 -6.10 -8.41
CA GLN A 214 22.76 -4.68 -8.49
C GLN A 214 21.26 -4.40 -8.33
N ARG A 215 20.98 -3.21 -7.79
CA ARG A 215 19.65 -2.57 -7.67
C ARG A 215 19.66 -1.26 -8.45
N ALA A 216 18.57 -0.97 -9.13
CA ALA A 216 18.28 0.36 -9.65
C ALA A 216 16.87 0.79 -9.24
N ARG A 217 16.68 2.09 -9.10
CA ARG A 217 15.37 2.73 -8.95
C ARG A 217 15.14 3.61 -10.17
N PHE A 218 13.91 3.63 -10.66
CA PHE A 218 13.58 4.45 -11.82
C PHE A 218 12.18 5.06 -11.70
N THR A 219 12.02 6.22 -12.29
CA THR A 219 10.78 6.93 -12.53
C THR A 219 10.40 6.77 -14.00
N ARG A 220 9.43 7.56 -14.46
CA ARG A 220 9.06 7.56 -15.88
C ARG A 220 10.11 8.20 -16.78
N ASP A 221 10.99 9.03 -16.25
CA ASP A 221 11.93 9.92 -16.97
C ASP A 221 13.38 9.82 -16.47
N ASP A 222 13.64 9.14 -15.35
CA ASP A 222 14.98 9.05 -14.76
C ASP A 222 15.27 7.67 -14.17
N ILE A 223 16.58 7.36 -14.03
CA ILE A 223 17.09 6.13 -13.42
C ILE A 223 18.23 6.49 -12.47
N SER A 224 18.12 6.03 -11.21
CA SER A 224 19.17 6.23 -10.22
C SER A 224 20.45 5.47 -10.57
N ALA A 225 21.57 5.90 -9.97
CA ALA A 225 22.79 5.07 -9.93
C ALA A 225 22.48 3.69 -9.33
N VAL A 226 23.17 2.67 -9.80
CA VAL A 226 23.02 1.30 -9.28
C VAL A 226 23.64 1.18 -7.90
N GLU A 227 22.99 0.39 -7.04
CA GLU A 227 23.41 0.07 -5.68
C GLU A 227 23.66 -1.44 -5.57
N PRO A 228 24.59 -1.89 -4.72
CA PRO A 228 24.80 -3.32 -4.49
C PRO A 228 23.63 -3.91 -3.71
N ILE A 229 23.31 -5.17 -3.99
CA ILE A 229 22.37 -6.01 -3.23
C ILE A 229 23.01 -7.34 -2.85
N SER A 230 22.37 -8.04 -1.91
CA SER A 230 22.71 -9.39 -1.52
C SER A 230 21.54 -10.36 -1.75
N GLU A 231 21.79 -11.67 -1.63
CA GLU A 231 20.73 -12.68 -1.65
C GLU A 231 19.72 -12.49 -0.52
N ASN A 232 20.11 -11.86 0.59
CA ASN A 232 19.23 -11.54 1.71
C ASN A 232 18.05 -10.64 1.29
N ASP A 233 18.24 -9.79 0.27
CA ASP A 233 17.16 -8.95 -0.27
C ASP A 233 16.03 -9.77 -0.95
N ALA A 234 16.30 -11.05 -1.27
CA ALA A 234 15.31 -11.98 -1.80
C ALA A 234 14.62 -12.86 -0.72
N ALA A 235 15.05 -12.77 0.54
CA ALA A 235 14.58 -13.64 1.64
C ALA A 235 13.06 -13.58 1.88
N TRP A 236 12.41 -12.50 1.45
CA TRP A 236 10.96 -12.38 1.52
C TRP A 236 10.23 -13.48 0.70
N THR A 237 10.87 -14.06 -0.33
CA THR A 237 10.29 -15.18 -1.09
C THR A 237 10.11 -16.41 -0.21
N ASP A 238 10.93 -16.55 0.82
CA ASP A 238 10.87 -17.62 1.83
C ASP A 238 10.11 -17.20 3.10
N GLY A 239 9.60 -15.95 3.13
CA GLY A 239 8.84 -15.45 4.24
C GLY A 239 9.64 -14.84 5.36
N LEU A 240 10.79 -14.34 5.05
CA LEU A 240 11.75 -13.83 6.02
C LEU A 240 12.19 -12.42 5.65
N ILE A 241 12.52 -11.62 6.64
CA ILE A 241 13.41 -10.47 6.50
C ILE A 241 14.75 -10.86 7.11
N VAL A 242 15.82 -10.81 6.32
CA VAL A 242 17.18 -11.01 6.80
C VAL A 242 17.86 -9.66 6.91
N ALA A 243 17.98 -9.18 8.15
CA ALA A 243 18.67 -7.93 8.44
C ALA A 243 20.16 -8.22 8.72
N SER A 244 21.05 -7.50 8.06
CA SER A 244 22.50 -7.55 8.30
C SER A 244 23.00 -6.13 8.53
N GLY A 245 23.02 -5.68 9.79
CA GLY A 245 23.31 -4.30 10.14
C GLY A 245 22.31 -3.29 9.57
N MET A 246 21.07 -3.72 9.31
CA MET A 246 20.00 -2.90 8.76
C MET A 246 19.61 -1.78 9.74
N ARG A 247 19.31 -0.59 9.26
CA ARG A 247 18.79 0.50 10.11
C ARG A 247 17.38 0.16 10.58
N LEU A 248 17.08 0.47 11.84
CA LEU A 248 15.75 0.18 12.41
C LEU A 248 14.61 0.86 11.62
N GLY A 249 14.84 2.09 11.15
CA GLY A 249 13.86 2.79 10.31
C GLY A 249 13.53 2.03 9.02
N ASP A 250 14.57 1.49 8.34
CA ASP A 250 14.39 0.72 7.09
C ASP A 250 13.69 -0.61 7.37
N PHE A 251 14.06 -1.26 8.48
CA PHE A 251 13.43 -2.51 8.92
C PHE A 251 11.94 -2.33 9.25
N VAL A 252 11.60 -1.28 10.01
CA VAL A 252 10.21 -0.95 10.38
C VAL A 252 9.39 -0.63 9.14
N ASN A 253 9.94 0.13 8.18
CA ASN A 253 9.28 0.42 6.91
C ASN A 253 9.02 -0.85 6.07
N GLU A 254 9.95 -1.81 6.09
CA GLU A 254 9.75 -3.08 5.40
C GLU A 254 8.70 -3.94 6.11
N LEU A 255 8.73 -4.01 7.46
CA LEU A 255 7.77 -4.77 8.27
C LEU A 255 6.35 -4.19 8.17
N ASP A 256 6.20 -2.87 8.05
CA ASP A 256 4.90 -2.17 7.89
C ASP A 256 4.09 -2.72 6.71
N ARG A 257 4.75 -3.19 5.67
CA ARG A 257 4.10 -3.76 4.46
C ARG A 257 3.31 -5.04 4.72
N TYR A 258 3.62 -5.76 5.79
CA TYR A 258 3.07 -7.09 6.08
C TYR A 258 1.98 -7.09 7.16
N ARG A 259 1.66 -5.92 7.70
CA ARG A 259 0.62 -5.78 8.74
C ARG A 259 -0.48 -4.79 8.35
N ALA A 260 -1.66 -4.99 8.91
CA ALA A 260 -2.76 -4.04 8.74
C ALA A 260 -2.52 -2.77 9.57
N GLY A 261 -2.72 -1.62 8.93
CA GLY A 261 -2.55 -0.31 9.57
C GLY A 261 -1.26 0.37 9.15
N HIS A 262 -0.62 1.11 10.07
CA HIS A 262 0.61 1.84 9.82
C HIS A 262 1.56 1.71 10.99
N LEU A 263 2.80 1.39 10.70
CA LEU A 263 3.90 1.31 11.65
C LEU A 263 4.96 2.34 11.28
N SER A 264 5.26 3.25 12.17
CA SER A 264 6.31 4.27 12.00
C SER A 264 7.48 4.04 12.94
N CYS A 265 8.62 4.61 12.60
CA CYS A 265 9.81 4.62 13.45
C CYS A 265 10.17 6.06 13.81
N ASP A 266 10.31 6.33 15.11
CA ASP A 266 10.76 7.63 15.58
C ASP A 266 12.17 7.93 15.06
N PRO A 267 12.45 9.13 14.53
CA PRO A 267 13.76 9.51 14.02
C PRO A 267 14.91 9.32 15.03
N SER A 268 14.64 9.46 16.33
CA SER A 268 15.65 9.29 17.39
C SER A 268 16.23 7.88 17.49
N VAL A 269 15.48 6.85 17.07
CA VAL A 269 15.91 5.44 17.09
C VAL A 269 16.07 4.84 15.70
N ALA A 270 15.65 5.54 14.64
CA ALA A 270 15.70 5.03 13.27
C ALA A 270 17.12 4.64 12.80
N GLY A 271 18.14 5.24 13.41
CA GLY A 271 19.55 4.94 13.14
C GLY A 271 20.11 3.69 13.83
N LEU A 272 19.41 3.11 14.79
CA LEU A 272 19.83 1.87 15.46
C LEU A 272 19.98 0.75 14.42
N ARG A 273 20.98 -0.11 14.63
CA ARG A 273 21.24 -1.22 13.70
C ARG A 273 20.82 -2.53 14.33
N LEU A 274 20.22 -3.39 13.51
CA LEU A 274 19.85 -4.73 13.92
C LEU A 274 20.35 -5.77 12.90
N SER A 275 20.59 -6.98 13.41
CA SER A 275 20.93 -8.14 12.61
C SER A 275 20.14 -9.33 13.11
N GLY A 276 19.65 -10.14 12.19
CA GLY A 276 18.83 -11.30 12.51
C GLY A 276 17.95 -11.71 11.36
N THR A 277 17.26 -12.84 11.55
CA THR A 277 16.28 -13.37 10.61
C THR A 277 14.89 -13.31 11.27
N PHE A 278 13.96 -12.64 10.60
CA PHE A 278 12.65 -12.32 11.16
C PHE A 278 11.53 -12.90 10.28
N PRO A 279 10.63 -13.73 10.85
CA PRO A 279 9.54 -14.32 10.09
C PRO A 279 8.46 -13.29 9.77
N LEU A 280 8.04 -13.21 8.51
CA LEU A 280 6.98 -12.30 8.04
C LEU A 280 5.56 -12.79 8.35
N ALA A 281 5.42 -14.04 8.80
CA ALA A 281 4.12 -14.61 9.12
C ALA A 281 3.46 -13.98 10.36
N ASP A 282 4.26 -13.44 11.27
CA ASP A 282 3.79 -12.81 12.50
C ASP A 282 4.58 -11.51 12.79
N PRO A 283 4.20 -10.39 12.18
CA PRO A 283 4.84 -9.09 12.40
C PRO A 283 4.77 -8.61 13.86
N ASP A 284 3.73 -8.99 14.61
CA ASP A 284 3.58 -8.55 16.00
C ASP A 284 4.59 -9.28 16.92
N LEU A 285 4.87 -10.56 16.66
CA LEU A 285 5.95 -11.30 17.33
C LEU A 285 7.33 -10.70 17.01
N VAL A 286 7.53 -10.23 15.78
CA VAL A 286 8.77 -9.54 15.39
C VAL A 286 8.94 -8.25 16.18
N LEU A 287 7.86 -7.43 16.33
CA LEU A 287 7.89 -6.22 17.12
C LEU A 287 8.21 -6.49 18.61
N ASP A 288 7.62 -7.53 19.19
CA ASP A 288 7.91 -7.95 20.57
C ASP A 288 9.40 -8.34 20.72
N THR A 289 9.96 -9.03 19.74
CA THR A 289 11.38 -9.39 19.72
C THR A 289 12.29 -8.14 19.68
N LEU A 290 11.91 -7.11 18.88
CA LEU A 290 12.67 -5.85 18.83
C LEU A 290 12.70 -5.15 20.17
N THR A 291 11.60 -5.10 20.92
CA THR A 291 11.53 -4.45 22.23
C THR A 291 12.36 -5.16 23.31
N ARG A 292 12.64 -6.45 23.11
CA ARG A 292 13.52 -7.24 24.03
C ARG A 292 14.99 -7.13 23.69
N THR A 293 15.33 -6.78 22.45
CA THR A 293 16.73 -6.80 21.96
C THR A 293 17.33 -5.41 21.79
N LEU A 294 16.48 -4.40 21.61
CA LEU A 294 16.88 -3.00 21.42
C LEU A 294 16.25 -2.11 22.50
N PRO A 295 16.85 -0.97 22.83
CA PRO A 295 16.29 -0.01 23.80
C PRO A 295 15.11 0.77 23.20
N VAL A 296 14.10 0.05 22.73
CA VAL A 296 12.90 0.62 22.07
C VAL A 296 11.62 0.06 22.67
N GLU A 297 10.55 0.82 22.57
CA GLU A 297 9.18 0.39 22.87
C GLU A 297 8.29 0.62 21.66
N VAL A 298 7.21 -0.16 21.53
CA VAL A 298 6.18 0.04 20.50
C VAL A 298 4.95 0.61 21.17
N VAL A 299 4.57 1.82 20.76
CA VAL A 299 3.39 2.51 21.29
C VAL A 299 2.29 2.50 20.25
N PHE A 300 1.15 1.91 20.60
CA PHE A 300 -0.02 1.88 19.76
C PHE A 300 -1.03 2.95 20.18
N ILE A 301 -1.40 3.85 19.26
CA ILE A 301 -2.51 4.81 19.45
C ILE A 301 -3.83 4.07 19.24
N THR A 302 -3.86 3.18 18.26
CA THR A 302 -4.94 2.22 17.99
C THR A 302 -4.30 0.89 17.62
N ARG A 303 -5.06 -0.21 17.59
CA ARG A 303 -4.51 -1.52 17.13
C ARG A 303 -3.89 -1.48 15.72
N TYR A 304 -4.18 -0.45 14.94
CA TYR A 304 -3.70 -0.29 13.56
C TYR A 304 -2.58 0.75 13.42
N TRP A 305 -2.34 1.60 14.41
CA TRP A 305 -1.38 2.68 14.32
C TRP A 305 -0.34 2.56 15.43
N GLY A 306 0.85 2.11 15.06
CA GLY A 306 1.98 1.89 15.97
C GLY A 306 3.17 2.78 15.65
N THR A 307 3.95 3.11 16.68
CA THR A 307 5.22 3.83 16.55
C THR A 307 6.28 3.14 17.38
N VAL A 308 7.39 2.79 16.76
CA VAL A 308 8.62 2.32 17.45
C VAL A 308 9.41 3.54 17.89
N ARG A 309 9.66 3.69 19.18
CA ARG A 309 10.38 4.83 19.76
C ARG A 309 11.34 4.38 20.87
N ALA A 310 12.16 5.29 21.39
CA ALA A 310 13.05 4.99 22.51
C ALA A 310 12.26 4.49 23.74
N ALA A 311 12.73 3.42 24.36
CA ALA A 311 12.18 2.95 25.63
C ALA A 311 12.34 4.05 26.70
N ARG A 312 11.30 4.24 27.50
CA ARG A 312 11.39 5.12 28.67
C ARG A 312 12.25 4.42 29.73
N SER A 313 13.35 5.05 30.11
CA SER A 313 14.18 4.65 31.26
C SER A 313 13.47 4.93 32.57
#